data_75d6f779f9b642fb0d31f38c72f49e64
#
_entry.id   75d6f779f9b642fb0d31f38c72f49e64
#
_cell.length_a   1.000
_cell.length_b   1.000
_cell.length_c   1.000
_cell.angle_alpha   90.00
_cell.angle_beta   90.00
_cell.angle_gamma   90.00
#
_symmetry.space_group_name_H-M   'P 1'
#
loop_
_entity.id
_entity.type
_entity.pdbx_description
1 polymer ?
#
loop_
_entity_poly.entity_id
_entity_poly.type
_entity_poly.pdbx_seq_one_letter_code
_entity_poly.pdbx_strand_id
1 'polypeptide(L)'
;MNFKSIILSILFLFGILLIPNASYAYDNIYSGYYDDGTPIQVATYDESSFTYHNIENSDVIEGAVAVNEYSTNKIVYFQYHPKYNNLWVRVGDDGEWMYIDGVEDTLYYIYAMDISFQLLDSGKLDETNIKKFVPNYREEI
;
A
#
# COMPACT_ATOMS: atom_id res chain seq x y z
N MET A 1 1.04 6.11 -15.83
CA MET A 1 1.84 6.11 -15.63
C MET A 1 2.15 6.27 -14.91
N ASN A 2 2.05 5.97 -14.81
CA ASN A 2 2.68 6.16 -14.11
C ASN A 2 3.65 6.54 -14.34
N PHE A 3 3.96 6.80 -14.36
CA PHE A 3 5.00 7.21 -14.49
C PHE A 3 5.94 6.54 -13.94
N LYS A 4 5.96 5.80 -13.42
CA LYS A 4 6.77 5.24 -12.96
C LYS A 4 6.94 4.13 -13.51
N SER A 5 6.39 3.64 -14.01
CA SER A 5 6.88 2.86 -14.63
C SER A 5 7.11 3.38 -15.78
N ILE A 6 6.95 4.16 -15.98
CA ILE A 6 7.38 4.78 -16.74
C ILE A 6 8.11 5.62 -16.50
N ILE A 7 8.37 5.94 -15.93
CA ILE A 7 9.23 6.57 -15.73
C ILE A 7 10.06 5.84 -15.48
N LEU A 8 9.93 4.88 -15.25
CA LEU A 8 10.66 4.23 -15.10
C LEU A 8 10.76 3.67 -16.12
N SER A 9 10.14 3.69 -16.64
CA SER A 9 10.32 3.56 -17.64
C SER A 9 10.23 4.68 -18.30
N ILE A 10 10.01 5.53 -18.12
CA ILE A 10 10.15 6.56 -18.51
C ILE A 10 10.78 7.28 -17.91
N LEU A 11 10.93 7.40 -17.34
CA LEU A 11 11.54 7.93 -16.67
C LEU A 11 12.32 7.41 -16.71
N PHE A 12 12.24 6.67 -17.01
CA PHE A 12 12.80 6.37 -16.91
C PHE A 12 13.08 6.44 -17.96
N LEU A 13 12.89 6.66 -18.66
CA LEU A 13 13.05 7.13 -19.34
C LEU A 13 13.15 8.34 -19.41
N PHE A 14 13.09 8.97 -19.22
CA PHE A 14 13.47 9.89 -18.91
C PHE A 14 13.98 10.16 -18.29
N GLY A 15 13.98 9.86 -17.87
CA GLY A 15 14.25 9.96 -17.10
C GLY A 15 14.81 9.88 -16.68
N ILE A 16 14.97 9.59 -16.49
CA ILE A 16 15.14 9.60 -15.67
C ILE A 16 15.79 10.21 -15.47
N LEU A 17 16.04 10.76 -15.89
CA LEU A 17 16.36 11.50 -15.48
C LEU A 17 16.19 12.35 -14.97
N LEU A 18 16.14 12.44 -14.81
CA LEU A 18 15.91 13.00 -14.02
C LEU A 18 15.39 12.72 -13.16
N ILE A 19 15.09 12.34 -13.01
CA ILE A 19 14.70 11.97 -11.99
C ILE A 19 14.69 10.96 -11.58
N PRO A 20 14.95 10.40 -11.48
CA PRO A 20 15.14 9.14 -10.96
C PRO A 20 14.14 8.67 -9.99
N ASN A 21 13.20 9.35 -9.72
CA ASN A 21 12.33 9.08 -8.58
C ASN A 21 11.30 8.02 -8.84
N ALA A 22 11.22 7.52 -10.04
CA ALA A 22 10.21 6.52 -10.37
C ALA A 22 10.32 5.28 -9.50
N SER A 23 11.54 4.94 -9.07
CA SER A 23 11.73 3.75 -8.25
C SER A 23 11.10 3.88 -6.87
N TYR A 24 10.77 5.08 -6.44
CA TYR A 24 10.14 5.28 -5.13
C TYR A 24 8.65 5.00 -5.16
N ALA A 25 8.07 4.69 -6.32
CA ALA A 25 6.67 4.37 -6.43
C ALA A 25 6.34 2.97 -5.97
N TYR A 26 7.35 2.14 -5.74
CA TYR A 26 7.14 0.73 -5.44
C TYR A 26 7.72 0.35 -4.10
N ASP A 27 6.95 -0.43 -3.35
CA ASP A 27 7.35 -1.03 -2.11
C ASP A 27 7.55 -2.51 -2.35
N ASN A 28 8.73 -3.02 -2.04
CA ASN A 28 9.05 -4.43 -2.25
C ASN A 28 8.73 -5.22 -0.99
N ILE A 29 7.99 -6.30 -1.14
CA ILE A 29 7.54 -7.11 -0.02
C ILE A 29 8.21 -8.47 -0.10
N TYR A 30 8.84 -8.88 0.99
CA TYR A 30 9.63 -10.09 1.06
C TYR A 30 9.07 -11.04 2.10
N SER A 31 9.17 -12.35 1.84
CA SER A 31 8.65 -13.35 2.75
C SER A 31 9.75 -14.08 3.54
N GLY A 32 11.01 -13.80 3.27
CA GLY A 32 12.12 -14.48 3.92
C GLY A 32 13.32 -14.51 3.02
N TYR A 33 14.16 -15.52 3.18
CA TYR A 33 15.43 -15.62 2.45
C TYR A 33 15.63 -17.02 1.92
N TYR A 34 16.26 -17.09 0.75
CA TYR A 34 16.79 -18.36 0.26
C TYR A 34 18.00 -18.75 1.12
N ASP A 35 18.46 -20.00 0.94
CA ASP A 35 19.59 -20.50 1.72
C ASP A 35 20.86 -19.68 1.53
N ASP A 36 21.00 -19.02 0.38
CA ASP A 36 22.18 -18.20 0.09
C ASP A 36 22.06 -16.77 0.62
N GLY A 37 20.98 -16.46 1.35
CA GLY A 37 20.78 -15.13 1.93
C GLY A 37 20.02 -14.17 1.02
N THR A 38 19.63 -14.59 -0.17
CA THR A 38 18.87 -13.74 -1.09
C THR A 38 17.44 -13.60 -0.58
N PRO A 39 16.91 -12.37 -0.49
CA PRO A 39 15.52 -12.18 -0.06
C PRO A 39 14.54 -12.77 -1.08
N ILE A 40 13.44 -13.34 -0.57
CA ILE A 40 12.39 -13.89 -1.42
C ILE A 40 11.32 -12.83 -1.57
N GLN A 41 11.27 -12.19 -2.74
CA GLN A 41 10.28 -11.15 -3.01
C GLN A 41 8.97 -11.81 -3.44
N VAL A 42 7.88 -11.48 -2.76
CA VAL A 42 6.58 -12.07 -3.05
C VAL A 42 5.60 -11.08 -3.65
N ALA A 43 5.84 -9.79 -3.44
CA ALA A 43 4.92 -8.78 -3.99
C ALA A 43 5.61 -7.45 -4.15
N THR A 44 5.03 -6.59 -4.98
CA THR A 44 5.36 -5.17 -5.02
C THR A 44 4.08 -4.38 -4.88
N TYR A 45 4.16 -3.28 -4.17
CA TYR A 45 3.04 -2.37 -3.94
C TYR A 45 3.36 -1.06 -4.67
N ASP A 46 2.48 -0.63 -5.56
CA ASP A 46 2.72 0.54 -6.38
C ASP A 46 2.06 1.76 -5.73
N GLU A 47 2.85 2.50 -4.95
CA GLU A 47 2.35 3.66 -4.23
C GLU A 47 1.77 4.72 -5.15
N SER A 48 2.29 4.84 -6.36
CA SER A 48 1.83 5.87 -7.28
C SER A 48 0.42 5.60 -7.80
N SER A 49 -0.06 4.37 -7.66
CA SER A 49 -1.41 4.00 -8.11
C SER A 49 -2.47 4.20 -7.04
N PHE A 50 -2.08 4.61 -5.85
CA PHE A 50 -3.01 4.77 -4.72
C PHE A 50 -4.03 5.85 -5.04
N THR A 51 -5.30 5.51 -4.96
CA THR A 51 -6.40 6.46 -5.14
C THR A 51 -7.42 6.24 -4.05
N TYR A 52 -8.14 7.30 -3.71
CA TYR A 52 -9.19 7.20 -2.71
C TYR A 52 -10.23 8.29 -2.92
N HIS A 53 -11.39 8.08 -2.34
CA HIS A 53 -12.46 9.07 -2.32
C HIS A 53 -13.35 8.78 -1.12
N ASN A 54 -14.11 9.77 -0.71
CA ASN A 54 -15.14 9.56 0.31
C ASN A 54 -16.38 8.96 -0.33
N ILE A 55 -16.99 8.02 0.37
CA ILE A 55 -18.31 7.53 -0.04
C ILE A 55 -19.29 8.67 0.14
N GLU A 56 -20.20 8.82 -0.81
CA GLU A 56 -21.13 9.94 -0.83
C GLU A 56 -21.91 10.01 0.47
N ASN A 57 -21.97 11.21 1.05
CA ASN A 57 -22.71 11.48 2.29
C ASN A 57 -22.15 10.69 3.49
N SER A 58 -20.87 10.37 3.47
CA SER A 58 -20.26 9.57 4.51
C SER A 58 -18.82 10.05 4.75
N ASP A 59 -18.28 9.76 5.92
CA ASP A 59 -16.87 10.00 6.19
C ASP A 59 -16.03 8.77 5.86
N VAL A 60 -16.65 7.70 5.40
CA VAL A 60 -15.94 6.49 5.00
C VAL A 60 -15.13 6.77 3.74
N ILE A 61 -13.88 6.32 3.76
CA ILE A 61 -12.96 6.49 2.66
C ILE A 61 -12.77 5.12 2.01
N GLU A 62 -12.94 5.06 0.70
CA GLU A 62 -12.61 3.84 -0.01
C GLU A 62 -11.67 4.16 -1.15
N GLY A 63 -10.90 3.16 -1.54
CA GLY A 63 -9.92 3.37 -2.59
C GLY A 63 -9.31 2.08 -3.05
N ALA A 64 -8.23 2.23 -3.83
CA ALA A 64 -7.59 1.11 -4.47
C ALA A 64 -6.13 1.41 -4.71
N VAL A 65 -5.34 0.35 -4.81
CA VAL A 65 -3.93 0.45 -5.14
C VAL A 65 -3.55 -0.80 -5.92
N ALA A 66 -2.63 -0.66 -6.86
CA ALA A 66 -2.16 -1.77 -7.68
C ALA A 66 -1.01 -2.48 -6.98
N VAL A 67 -1.02 -3.79 -7.04
CA VAL A 67 0.08 -4.62 -6.52
C VAL A 67 0.42 -5.67 -7.57
N ASN A 68 1.62 -6.24 -7.46
CA ASN A 68 1.98 -7.42 -8.21
C ASN A 68 2.31 -8.48 -7.17
N GLU A 69 1.55 -9.56 -7.18
CA GLU A 69 1.64 -10.60 -6.16
C GLU A 69 1.99 -11.89 -6.85
N TYR A 70 3.16 -12.46 -6.55
CA TYR A 70 3.63 -13.69 -7.20
C TYR A 70 3.53 -13.59 -8.72
N SER A 71 4.00 -12.47 -9.28
CA SER A 71 4.01 -12.19 -10.72
C SER A 71 2.62 -11.98 -11.34
N THR A 72 1.60 -11.80 -10.53
CA THR A 72 0.24 -11.53 -11.00
C THR A 72 -0.17 -10.12 -10.57
N ASN A 73 -0.63 -9.34 -11.53
CA ASN A 73 -1.13 -7.99 -11.23
C ASN A 73 -2.52 -8.09 -10.61
N LYS A 74 -2.70 -7.39 -9.51
CA LYS A 74 -3.97 -7.36 -8.80
C LYS A 74 -4.27 -5.96 -8.32
N ILE A 75 -5.54 -5.70 -8.02
CA ILE A 75 -5.96 -4.46 -7.38
C ILE A 75 -6.33 -4.80 -5.94
N VAL A 76 -5.78 -4.03 -5.01
CA VAL A 76 -6.15 -4.12 -3.60
C VAL A 76 -7.13 -2.99 -3.33
N TYR A 77 -8.30 -3.34 -2.85
CA TYR A 77 -9.34 -2.37 -2.47
C TYR A 77 -9.34 -2.21 -0.97
N PHE A 78 -9.68 -1.02 -0.51
CA PHE A 78 -9.78 -0.81 0.93
C PHE A 78 -10.96 0.10 1.27
N GLN A 79 -11.43 -0.03 2.50
CA GLN A 79 -12.37 0.91 3.11
C GLN A 79 -11.84 1.26 4.49
N TYR A 80 -11.77 2.55 4.76
CA TYR A 80 -11.36 3.04 6.07
C TYR A 80 -12.53 3.81 6.69
N HIS A 81 -12.90 3.44 7.91
CA HIS A 81 -13.98 4.03 8.68
C HIS A 81 -13.38 4.86 9.81
N PRO A 82 -13.22 6.19 9.61
CA PRO A 82 -12.52 7.01 10.61
C PRO A 82 -13.18 7.00 11.98
N LYS A 83 -14.50 6.92 12.01
CA LYS A 83 -15.24 6.99 13.26
C LYS A 83 -14.84 5.88 14.23
N TYR A 84 -14.54 4.72 13.70
CA TYR A 84 -14.19 3.56 14.52
C TYR A 84 -12.73 3.15 14.36
N ASN A 85 -12.00 3.86 13.51
CA ASN A 85 -10.62 3.50 13.15
C ASN A 85 -10.55 2.05 12.67
N ASN A 86 -11.42 1.69 11.75
CA ASN A 86 -11.50 0.35 11.18
C ASN A 86 -11.05 0.36 9.73
N LEU A 87 -10.24 -0.62 9.37
CA LEU A 87 -9.74 -0.76 8.01
C LEU A 87 -10.10 -2.15 7.50
N TRP A 88 -10.63 -2.19 6.28
CA TRP A 88 -10.97 -3.42 5.58
C TRP A 88 -10.19 -3.45 4.28
N VAL A 89 -9.73 -4.63 3.90
CA VAL A 89 -8.91 -4.82 2.70
C VAL A 89 -9.45 -5.99 1.92
N ARG A 90 -9.49 -5.84 0.59
CA ARG A 90 -9.90 -6.92 -0.32
C ARG A 90 -8.88 -6.98 -1.46
N VAL A 91 -8.37 -8.16 -1.75
CA VAL A 91 -7.37 -8.36 -2.80
C VAL A 91 -8.06 -9.01 -4.00
N GLY A 92 -8.08 -8.28 -5.12
CA GLY A 92 -8.72 -8.74 -6.35
C GLY A 92 -10.22 -8.57 -6.32
N ASP A 93 -10.85 -8.68 -7.50
CA ASP A 93 -12.29 -8.48 -7.61
C ASP A 93 -13.07 -9.62 -6.97
N ASP A 94 -12.48 -10.80 -6.90
CA ASP A 94 -13.13 -11.99 -6.34
C ASP A 94 -12.81 -12.19 -4.87
N GLY A 95 -11.97 -11.32 -4.28
CA GLY A 95 -11.55 -11.48 -2.90
C GLY A 95 -12.66 -11.13 -1.93
N GLU A 96 -12.51 -11.60 -0.70
CA GLU A 96 -13.41 -11.24 0.38
C GLU A 96 -12.83 -10.09 1.17
N TRP A 97 -13.70 -9.28 1.73
CA TRP A 97 -13.27 -8.20 2.62
C TRP A 97 -12.72 -8.78 3.91
N MET A 98 -11.48 -8.41 4.23
CA MET A 98 -10.81 -8.83 5.45
C MET A 98 -10.76 -7.65 6.42
N TYR A 99 -11.30 -7.84 7.61
CA TYR A 99 -11.18 -6.85 8.66
C TYR A 99 -9.77 -6.93 9.24
N ILE A 100 -9.10 -5.78 9.29
CA ILE A 100 -7.72 -5.74 9.78
C ILE A 100 -7.75 -5.49 11.28
N ASP A 101 -7.43 -6.54 12.04
CA ASP A 101 -7.46 -6.49 13.50
C ASP A 101 -6.08 -6.91 14.01
N GLY A 102 -5.30 -5.91 14.37
CA GLY A 102 -3.95 -6.16 14.84
C GLY A 102 -2.97 -6.27 13.69
N VAL A 103 -1.93 -7.05 13.90
CA VAL A 103 -0.86 -7.23 12.91
C VAL A 103 -0.56 -8.71 12.79
N GLU A 104 -0.53 -9.21 11.56
CA GLU A 104 -0.15 -10.58 11.27
C GLU A 104 0.80 -10.58 10.09
N ASP A 105 1.53 -11.68 9.95
CA ASP A 105 2.53 -11.82 8.91
C ASP A 105 1.88 -12.43 7.65
N THR A 106 0.94 -11.68 7.07
CA THR A 106 0.29 -12.06 5.82
C THR A 106 0.26 -10.86 4.90
N LEU A 107 0.06 -11.09 3.60
CA LEU A 107 0.03 -10.01 2.63
C LEU A 107 -1.10 -9.03 2.90
N TYR A 108 -2.26 -9.51 3.38
CA TYR A 108 -3.36 -8.59 3.71
C TYR A 108 -2.93 -7.54 4.72
N TYR A 109 -2.20 -7.97 5.75
CA TYR A 109 -1.78 -7.05 6.81
C TYR A 109 -0.65 -6.15 6.35
N ILE A 110 0.22 -6.65 5.48
CA ILE A 110 1.29 -5.83 4.92
C ILE A 110 0.71 -4.75 4.01
N TYR A 111 -0.26 -5.11 3.16
CA TYR A 111 -0.94 -4.12 2.33
C TYR A 111 -1.67 -3.10 3.20
N ALA A 112 -2.29 -3.55 4.30
CA ALA A 112 -2.97 -2.64 5.22
C ALA A 112 -2.01 -1.64 5.84
N MET A 113 -0.79 -2.06 6.16
CA MET A 113 0.22 -1.15 6.70
C MET A 113 0.58 -0.08 5.68
N ASP A 114 0.82 -0.49 4.43
CA ASP A 114 1.16 0.46 3.37
C ASP A 114 0.01 1.41 3.09
N ILE A 115 -1.22 0.90 3.06
CA ILE A 115 -2.41 1.72 2.87
C ILE A 115 -2.53 2.74 4.00
N SER A 116 -2.29 2.30 5.24
CA SER A 116 -2.41 3.21 6.38
C SER A 116 -1.36 4.32 6.35
N PHE A 117 -0.14 4.03 5.90
CA PHE A 117 0.86 5.07 5.70
C PHE A 117 0.42 6.07 4.65
N GLN A 118 -0.19 5.60 3.57
CA GLN A 118 -0.66 6.51 2.53
C GLN A 118 -1.84 7.34 3.00
N LEU A 119 -2.72 6.78 3.81
CA LEU A 119 -3.81 7.54 4.42
C LEU A 119 -3.26 8.59 5.40
N LEU A 120 -2.20 8.24 6.14
CA LEU A 120 -1.54 9.21 7.01
C LEU A 120 -0.97 10.37 6.20
N ASP A 121 -0.25 10.05 5.12
CA ASP A 121 0.35 11.08 4.27
C ASP A 121 -0.70 11.96 3.63
N SER A 122 -1.89 11.43 3.41
CA SER A 122 -3.00 12.17 2.80
C SER A 122 -3.83 12.94 3.83
N GLY A 123 -3.46 12.87 5.10
CA GLY A 123 -4.18 13.57 6.15
C GLY A 123 -5.49 12.92 6.57
N LYS A 124 -5.72 11.67 6.15
CA LYS A 124 -6.98 10.95 6.44
C LYS A 124 -6.87 10.04 7.64
N LEU A 125 -5.67 9.81 8.12
CA LEU A 125 -5.39 8.98 9.29
C LEU A 125 -4.37 9.73 10.12
N ASP A 126 -4.56 9.81 11.44
CA ASP A 126 -3.62 10.53 12.28
C ASP A 126 -2.59 9.58 12.90
N GLU A 127 -1.59 10.19 13.56
CA GLU A 127 -0.46 9.45 14.09
C GLU A 127 -0.82 8.59 15.30
N THR A 128 -1.91 8.88 15.95
CA THR A 128 -2.40 8.05 17.04
C THR A 128 -3.09 6.82 16.48
N ASN A 129 -3.95 7.02 15.50
CA ASN A 129 -4.79 5.95 14.97
C ASN A 129 -4.02 4.98 14.10
N ILE A 130 -2.93 5.42 13.46
CA ILE A 130 -2.13 4.51 12.63
C ILE A 130 -1.51 3.38 13.47
N LYS A 131 -1.35 3.59 14.75
CA LYS A 131 -0.70 2.60 15.61
C LYS A 131 -1.48 1.30 15.73
N LYS A 132 -2.76 1.34 15.41
CA LYS A 132 -3.56 0.11 15.34
C LYS A 132 -3.07 -0.82 14.22
N PHE A 133 -2.60 -0.23 13.11
CA PHE A 133 -2.19 -1.00 11.93
C PHE A 133 -0.69 -1.12 11.84
N VAL A 134 0.05 -0.21 12.46
CA VAL A 134 1.51 -0.20 12.49
C VAL A 134 1.92 0.02 13.95
N PRO A 135 1.90 -1.04 14.78
CA PRO A 135 2.11 -0.88 16.23
C PRO A 135 3.46 -0.28 16.60
N ASN A 136 4.47 -0.46 15.75
CA ASN A 136 5.80 0.08 16.01
C ASN A 136 6.00 1.47 15.42
N TYR A 137 4.94 2.09 14.93
CA TYR A 137 5.04 3.41 14.35
C TYR A 137 5.52 4.42 15.39
N ARG A 138 6.44 5.28 14.97
CA ARG A 138 6.94 6.36 15.80
C ARG A 138 6.90 7.66 15.01
N GLU A 139 6.44 8.71 15.68
CA GLU A 139 6.47 10.03 15.09
C GLU A 139 7.91 10.46 14.92
N GLU A 140 8.19 11.11 13.81
CA GLU A 140 9.47 11.78 13.66
C GLU A 140 9.44 13.09 14.41
N ILE A 141 10.55 13.39 15.05
CA ILE A 141 10.67 14.59 15.88
C ILE A 141 11.53 15.59 15.17
#